data_a56f9c6b72fe68ca7ec8c15f129a8f96
#
_entry.id   a56f9c6b72fe68ca7ec8c15f129a8f96
#
_cell.length_a   1.000
_cell.length_b   1.000
_cell.length_c   1.000
_cell.angle_alpha   90.00
_cell.angle_beta   90.00
_cell.angle_gamma   90.00
#
_symmetry.space_group_name_H-M   'P 1'
#
loop_
_entity.id
_entity.type
_entity.pdbx_description
1 polymer ?
#
loop_
_entity_poly.entity_id
_entity_poly.type
_entity_poly.pdbx_seq_one_letter_code
_entity_poly.pdbx_strand_id
1 'polypeptide(L)'
;FLVSKEKPFKIDPASEQPLVSQADPASNHNGGDLHFGPDGYLYFSCGDGGAGGDAFNTAGFINKGFHAAVYRIDVDKRPGNLAPNAHASVPVDAQGAAFYAIPADNPFVKATTHRGQALEPKSVRTETWATGLRNAWRFSFDPKTGACFTGDVGQNLYEEIDILVSGGDYGWSEVEADHIFNKKDASAKQGPAKPAAASAYVAPIYEYDRKLGGSVTGGVVCRSERIPAIRDAYVFGDYASGRLFAIKEKDGKWTGEVIAKDMTIAGFGHDPVNGDVLFVTLSGQLKRLAPKK
;
A
#
# COMPACT_ATOMS: atom_id res chain seq x y z
N PHE A 1 3.77 -20.25 -9.62
CA PHE A 1 4.62 -21.36 -10.13
C PHE A 1 4.72 -22.46 -9.08
N LEU A 2 4.85 -23.72 -9.53
CA LEU A 2 5.21 -24.83 -8.66
C LEU A 2 6.72 -24.89 -8.44
N VAL A 3 7.11 -25.25 -7.22
CA VAL A 3 8.53 -25.42 -6.83
C VAL A 3 8.77 -26.88 -6.48
N SER A 4 9.89 -27.46 -6.92
CA SER A 4 10.28 -28.83 -6.58
C SER A 4 10.37 -29.01 -5.06
N LYS A 5 9.99 -30.21 -4.58
CA LYS A 5 10.08 -30.54 -3.14
C LYS A 5 11.51 -30.87 -2.70
N GLU A 6 12.39 -31.18 -3.65
CA GLU A 6 13.78 -31.59 -3.40
C GLU A 6 14.76 -30.46 -3.69
N LYS A 7 15.85 -30.43 -2.92
CA LYS A 7 16.95 -29.47 -3.13
C LYS A 7 17.89 -29.94 -4.24
N PRO A 8 18.45 -28.99 -5.04
CA PRO A 8 18.15 -27.56 -5.06
C PRO A 8 16.73 -27.32 -5.57
N PHE A 9 16.00 -26.40 -4.93
CA PHE A 9 14.66 -26.03 -5.35
C PHE A 9 14.65 -25.49 -6.78
N LYS A 10 13.73 -26.01 -7.59
CA LYS A 10 13.56 -25.56 -9.00
C LYS A 10 12.12 -25.11 -9.21
N ILE A 11 11.98 -23.97 -9.88
CA ILE A 11 10.69 -23.48 -10.36
C ILE A 11 10.38 -24.18 -11.66
N ASP A 12 9.14 -24.66 -11.82
CA ASP A 12 8.61 -25.12 -13.08
C ASP A 12 7.97 -23.96 -13.85
N PRO A 13 8.60 -23.42 -14.90
CA PRO A 13 8.03 -22.30 -15.67
C PRO A 13 6.69 -22.61 -16.34
N ALA A 14 6.42 -23.88 -16.67
CA ALA A 14 5.16 -24.29 -17.29
C ALA A 14 3.98 -24.30 -16.30
N SER A 15 4.25 -24.17 -15.01
CA SER A 15 3.23 -24.12 -13.95
C SER A 15 2.80 -22.70 -13.59
N GLU A 16 3.09 -21.70 -14.43
CA GLU A 16 2.65 -20.33 -14.20
C GLU A 16 1.13 -20.22 -14.07
N GLN A 17 0.67 -19.56 -13.01
CA GLN A 17 -0.73 -19.24 -12.76
C GLN A 17 -0.83 -17.75 -12.42
N PRO A 18 -1.22 -16.89 -13.36
CA PRO A 18 -1.37 -15.48 -13.10
C PRO A 18 -2.58 -15.23 -12.21
N LEU A 19 -2.38 -14.50 -11.10
CA LEU A 19 -3.45 -14.19 -10.14
C LEU A 19 -4.26 -12.97 -10.61
N VAL A 20 -3.57 -11.89 -10.95
CA VAL A 20 -4.15 -10.65 -11.47
C VAL A 20 -3.32 -10.17 -12.66
N SER A 21 -3.98 -9.69 -13.69
CA SER A 21 -3.34 -9.07 -14.85
C SER A 21 -4.09 -7.78 -15.18
N GLN A 22 -3.53 -6.65 -14.74
CA GLN A 22 -4.12 -5.33 -14.93
C GLN A 22 -3.25 -4.51 -15.89
N ALA A 23 -3.87 -3.99 -16.94
CA ALA A 23 -3.23 -3.00 -17.79
C ALA A 23 -3.41 -1.61 -17.20
N ASP A 24 -2.31 -0.93 -16.93
CA ASP A 24 -2.36 0.46 -16.46
C ASP A 24 -2.42 1.42 -17.64
N PRO A 25 -3.22 2.50 -17.54
CA PRO A 25 -3.39 3.45 -18.64
C PRO A 25 -2.18 4.37 -18.83
N ALA A 26 -1.28 4.48 -17.85
CA ALA A 26 -0.03 5.23 -17.94
C ALA A 26 1.16 4.40 -17.41
N SER A 27 2.37 4.92 -17.56
CA SER A 27 3.62 4.23 -17.20
C SER A 27 4.06 4.44 -15.75
N ASN A 28 3.27 5.13 -14.94
CA ASN A 28 3.57 5.45 -13.54
C ASN A 28 2.36 5.12 -12.64
N HIS A 29 2.56 5.14 -11.32
CA HIS A 29 1.60 4.72 -10.30
C HIS A 29 1.10 3.28 -10.46
N ASN A 30 2.00 2.39 -10.83
CA ASN A 30 1.68 0.97 -11.00
C ASN A 30 1.56 0.22 -9.65
N GLY A 31 1.70 0.90 -8.56
CA GLY A 31 1.86 0.31 -7.23
C GLY A 31 3.32 -0.16 -7.11
N GLY A 32 3.60 -1.08 -6.44
CA GLY A 32 3.24 -2.02 -5.70
C GLY A 32 4.21 -2.80 -4.87
N ASP A 33 3.60 -3.33 -3.92
CA ASP A 33 4.22 -4.26 -3.00
C ASP A 33 3.28 -5.44 -2.79
N LEU A 34 3.80 -6.55 -2.29
CA LEU A 34 2.98 -7.70 -1.93
C LEU A 34 3.56 -8.40 -0.68
N HIS A 35 2.69 -8.70 0.26
CA HIS A 35 3.03 -9.37 1.52
C HIS A 35 1.93 -10.33 1.95
N PHE A 36 2.32 -11.43 2.58
CA PHE A 36 1.37 -12.19 3.38
C PHE A 36 1.10 -11.44 4.69
N GLY A 37 -0.17 -11.22 4.99
CA GLY A 37 -0.60 -10.64 6.26
C GLY A 37 -0.50 -11.63 7.41
N PRO A 38 -0.70 -11.16 8.66
CA PRO A 38 -0.68 -12.03 9.85
C PRO A 38 -1.80 -13.08 9.84
N ASP A 39 -2.83 -12.89 9.03
CA ASP A 39 -3.93 -13.82 8.77
C ASP A 39 -3.61 -14.89 7.70
N GLY A 40 -2.43 -14.79 7.08
CA GLY A 40 -1.94 -15.69 6.07
C GLY A 40 -2.57 -15.51 4.69
N TYR A 41 -3.29 -14.43 4.43
CA TYR A 41 -3.75 -14.03 3.10
C TYR A 41 -2.71 -13.16 2.40
N LEU A 42 -2.74 -13.16 1.07
CA LEU A 42 -1.86 -12.32 0.28
C LEU A 42 -2.49 -10.93 0.09
N TYR A 43 -1.72 -9.91 0.41
CA TYR A 43 -2.04 -8.51 0.16
C TYR A 43 -1.14 -7.96 -0.93
N PHE A 44 -1.69 -7.08 -1.79
CA PHE A 44 -0.91 -6.36 -2.79
C PHE A 44 -1.51 -4.98 -3.04
N SER A 45 -0.66 -4.01 -3.38
CA SER A 45 -1.09 -2.65 -3.67
C SER A 45 -1.04 -2.33 -5.16
N CYS A 46 -1.98 -1.51 -5.62
CA CYS A 46 -1.98 -0.89 -6.95
C CYS A 46 -2.20 0.61 -6.80
N GLY A 47 -1.53 1.40 -7.64
CA GLY A 47 -1.77 2.83 -7.73
C GLY A 47 -3.00 3.18 -8.57
N ASP A 48 -3.24 4.47 -8.78
CA ASP A 48 -4.40 4.98 -9.53
C ASP A 48 -4.30 4.85 -11.06
N GLY A 49 -3.26 4.17 -11.56
CA GLY A 49 -3.02 3.95 -12.98
C GLY A 49 -2.28 5.09 -13.66
N GLY A 50 -1.83 6.11 -12.91
CA GLY A 50 -0.87 7.09 -13.37
C GLY A 50 -1.45 8.40 -13.88
N ALA A 51 -0.60 9.18 -14.53
CA ALA A 51 -0.79 10.58 -14.86
C ALA A 51 -0.99 11.45 -13.60
N GLY A 52 -1.47 12.69 -13.73
CA GLY A 52 -1.68 13.60 -12.59
C GLY A 52 -3.15 13.79 -12.25
N GLY A 53 -3.47 13.95 -10.97
CA GLY A 53 -4.79 14.36 -10.52
C GLY A 53 -5.90 13.33 -10.77
N ASP A 54 -5.57 12.02 -10.73
CA ASP A 54 -6.51 10.94 -11.05
C ASP A 54 -7.14 11.12 -12.44
N ALA A 55 -6.29 11.32 -13.45
CA ALA A 55 -6.70 11.63 -14.81
C ALA A 55 -7.63 10.58 -15.44
N PHE A 56 -7.53 9.33 -14.99
CA PHE A 56 -8.35 8.22 -15.48
C PHE A 56 -9.59 7.98 -14.63
N ASN A 57 -9.77 8.75 -13.56
CA ASN A 57 -10.92 8.66 -12.65
C ASN A 57 -11.11 7.23 -12.12
N THR A 58 -10.04 6.65 -11.61
CA THR A 58 -9.98 5.29 -11.03
C THR A 58 -10.00 5.30 -9.52
N ALA A 59 -9.48 6.37 -8.91
CA ALA A 59 -9.37 6.49 -7.47
C ALA A 59 -10.74 6.56 -6.77
N GLY A 60 -10.84 5.91 -5.62
CA GLY A 60 -12.08 5.87 -4.84
C GLY A 60 -13.20 5.02 -5.44
N PHE A 61 -12.92 4.22 -6.46
CA PHE A 61 -13.87 3.27 -7.01
C PHE A 61 -13.43 1.83 -6.71
N ILE A 62 -14.40 1.03 -6.26
CA ILE A 62 -14.19 -0.40 -6.00
C ILE A 62 -14.79 -1.30 -7.10
N ASN A 63 -15.10 -0.73 -8.26
CA ASN A 63 -15.71 -1.43 -9.39
C ASN A 63 -15.08 -1.08 -10.76
N LYS A 64 -13.89 -0.46 -10.75
CA LYS A 64 -13.17 -0.05 -11.98
C LYS A 64 -11.85 -0.80 -12.19
N GLY A 65 -11.76 -2.06 -11.79
CA GLY A 65 -10.53 -2.84 -11.89
C GLY A 65 -9.67 -2.71 -10.63
N PHE A 66 -8.39 -2.96 -10.78
CA PHE A 66 -7.42 -2.98 -9.68
C PHE A 66 -6.61 -1.68 -9.65
N HIS A 67 -7.20 -0.62 -9.08
CA HIS A 67 -6.57 0.69 -9.00
C HIS A 67 -6.76 1.31 -7.62
N ALA A 68 -5.82 2.17 -7.22
CA ALA A 68 -5.93 3.06 -6.07
C ALA A 68 -6.28 2.36 -4.74
N ALA A 69 -5.73 1.15 -4.50
CA ALA A 69 -6.17 0.32 -3.39
C ALA A 69 -5.09 -0.68 -2.93
N VAL A 70 -5.32 -1.24 -1.75
CA VAL A 70 -4.71 -2.49 -1.31
C VAL A 70 -5.76 -3.59 -1.37
N TYR A 71 -5.39 -4.71 -1.94
CA TYR A 71 -6.23 -5.89 -2.18
C TYR A 71 -5.80 -7.03 -1.27
N ARG A 72 -6.75 -7.93 -0.93
CA ARG A 72 -6.52 -9.11 -0.10
C ARG A 72 -7.17 -10.32 -0.72
N ILE A 73 -6.37 -11.36 -0.99
CA ILE A 73 -6.81 -12.58 -1.67
C ILE A 73 -6.30 -13.84 -0.95
N ASP A 74 -6.99 -14.94 -1.15
CA ASP A 74 -6.62 -16.27 -0.66
C ASP A 74 -6.04 -17.12 -1.81
N VAL A 75 -4.73 -17.23 -1.86
CA VAL A 75 -4.04 -18.03 -2.88
C VAL A 75 -4.15 -19.55 -2.64
N ASP A 76 -4.51 -19.94 -1.42
CA ASP A 76 -4.69 -21.35 -1.03
C ASP A 76 -6.11 -21.86 -1.27
N LYS A 77 -7.06 -20.96 -1.61
CA LYS A 77 -8.48 -21.27 -1.83
C LYS A 77 -9.10 -22.06 -0.65
N ARG A 78 -8.90 -21.53 0.56
CA ARG A 78 -9.35 -22.16 1.81
C ARG A 78 -10.87 -22.34 1.81
N PRO A 79 -11.40 -23.43 2.39
CA PRO A 79 -12.84 -23.66 2.48
C PRO A 79 -13.58 -22.50 3.16
N GLY A 80 -14.75 -22.15 2.63
CA GLY A 80 -15.57 -21.03 3.14
C GLY A 80 -15.28 -19.67 2.50
N ASN A 81 -14.18 -19.54 1.76
CA ASN A 81 -13.92 -18.34 0.96
C ASN A 81 -14.70 -18.34 -0.36
N LEU A 82 -14.83 -17.17 -0.97
CA LEU A 82 -15.75 -16.93 -2.09
C LEU A 82 -14.98 -16.92 -3.43
N ALA A 83 -15.68 -17.17 -4.53
CA ALA A 83 -15.14 -16.89 -5.85
C ALA A 83 -15.08 -15.36 -6.08
N PRO A 84 -14.03 -14.82 -6.75
CA PRO A 84 -14.01 -13.42 -7.13
C PRO A 84 -15.09 -13.13 -8.19
N ASN A 85 -15.57 -11.90 -8.22
CA ASN A 85 -16.41 -11.44 -9.31
C ASN A 85 -15.62 -11.44 -10.63
N ALA A 86 -16.26 -11.86 -11.70
CA ALA A 86 -15.62 -11.92 -13.03
C ALA A 86 -15.13 -10.53 -13.48
N HIS A 87 -13.93 -10.47 -14.02
CA HIS A 87 -13.33 -9.25 -14.58
C HIS A 87 -12.21 -9.61 -15.57
N ALA A 88 -11.96 -8.75 -16.54
CA ALA A 88 -10.89 -8.97 -17.53
C ALA A 88 -9.49 -9.12 -16.90
N SER A 89 -9.27 -8.49 -15.74
CA SER A 89 -8.01 -8.57 -14.98
C SER A 89 -7.93 -9.78 -14.03
N VAL A 90 -8.94 -10.64 -13.99
CA VAL A 90 -8.98 -11.88 -13.18
C VAL A 90 -8.80 -13.07 -14.12
N PRO A 91 -7.58 -13.57 -14.29
CA PRO A 91 -7.35 -14.76 -15.10
C PRO A 91 -8.06 -15.98 -14.53
N VAL A 92 -8.54 -16.85 -15.43
CA VAL A 92 -9.25 -18.06 -15.07
C VAL A 92 -8.64 -19.26 -15.78
N ASP A 93 -8.83 -20.45 -15.23
CA ASP A 93 -8.46 -21.71 -15.86
C ASP A 93 -9.43 -22.12 -17.02
N ALA A 94 -9.18 -23.27 -17.63
CA ALA A 94 -10.00 -23.79 -18.72
C ALA A 94 -11.46 -24.11 -18.29
N GLN A 95 -11.75 -24.20 -17.01
CA GLN A 95 -13.06 -24.41 -16.42
C GLN A 95 -13.73 -23.08 -16.00
N GLY A 96 -13.07 -21.95 -16.19
CA GLY A 96 -13.54 -20.62 -15.82
C GLY A 96 -13.37 -20.26 -14.34
N ALA A 97 -12.55 -21.01 -13.59
CA ALA A 97 -12.27 -20.74 -12.18
C ALA A 97 -11.01 -19.87 -12.01
N ALA A 98 -11.10 -18.85 -11.17
CA ALA A 98 -9.95 -18.02 -10.80
C ALA A 98 -8.89 -18.83 -10.02
N PHE A 99 -7.65 -18.38 -10.08
CA PHE A 99 -6.52 -19.02 -9.40
C PHE A 99 -6.41 -18.67 -7.90
N TYR A 100 -7.32 -17.86 -7.38
CA TYR A 100 -7.43 -17.50 -5.96
C TYR A 100 -8.90 -17.47 -5.53
N ALA A 101 -9.13 -17.35 -4.23
CA ALA A 101 -10.44 -17.09 -3.63
C ALA A 101 -10.44 -15.74 -2.89
N ILE A 102 -11.63 -15.27 -2.55
CA ILE A 102 -11.85 -14.04 -1.78
C ILE A 102 -12.10 -14.42 -0.32
N PRO A 103 -11.33 -13.92 0.65
CA PRO A 103 -11.67 -14.07 2.05
C PRO A 103 -13.10 -13.61 2.31
N ALA A 104 -13.92 -14.47 2.93
CA ALA A 104 -15.36 -14.19 3.10
C ALA A 104 -15.63 -12.96 3.98
N ASP A 105 -14.63 -12.53 4.75
CA ASP A 105 -14.63 -11.35 5.61
C ASP A 105 -14.01 -10.11 4.96
N ASN A 106 -13.71 -10.14 3.66
CA ASN A 106 -13.29 -8.92 2.94
C ASN A 106 -14.40 -7.86 3.03
N PRO A 107 -14.04 -6.59 3.26
CA PRO A 107 -15.01 -5.56 3.64
C PRO A 107 -16.05 -5.24 2.57
N PHE A 108 -15.73 -5.47 1.30
CA PHE A 108 -16.58 -5.07 0.17
C PHE A 108 -17.31 -6.24 -0.51
N VAL A 109 -17.25 -7.47 0.01
CA VAL A 109 -17.92 -8.64 -0.60
C VAL A 109 -19.44 -8.51 -0.72
N LYS A 110 -20.07 -7.66 0.11
CA LYS A 110 -21.49 -7.37 0.12
C LYS A 110 -21.82 -5.91 -0.17
N ALA A 111 -20.85 -5.14 -0.70
CA ALA A 111 -21.06 -3.73 -0.94
C ALA A 111 -22.10 -3.50 -2.04
N THR A 112 -23.10 -2.68 -1.72
CA THR A 112 -24.14 -2.20 -2.66
C THR A 112 -24.03 -0.70 -2.89
N THR A 113 -23.21 -0.03 -2.11
CA THR A 113 -22.90 1.41 -2.26
C THR A 113 -21.46 1.68 -1.88
N HIS A 114 -20.84 2.70 -2.50
CA HIS A 114 -19.54 3.23 -2.09
C HIS A 114 -19.47 4.72 -2.43
N ARG A 115 -18.94 5.54 -1.53
CA ARG A 115 -18.91 7.02 -1.66
C ARG A 115 -20.26 7.60 -2.13
N GLY A 116 -21.37 7.12 -1.58
CA GLY A 116 -22.72 7.56 -1.91
C GLY A 116 -23.25 7.11 -3.27
N GLN A 117 -22.51 6.33 -4.03
CA GLN A 117 -22.94 5.78 -5.33
C GLN A 117 -23.42 4.35 -5.18
N ALA A 118 -24.54 4.03 -5.83
CA ALA A 118 -25.04 2.65 -5.92
C ALA A 118 -24.09 1.80 -6.80
N LEU A 119 -23.90 0.55 -6.39
CA LEU A 119 -23.04 -0.40 -7.07
C LEU A 119 -23.85 -1.60 -7.56
N GLU A 120 -23.53 -2.05 -8.77
CA GLU A 120 -23.92 -3.39 -9.22
C GLU A 120 -23.04 -4.42 -8.50
N PRO A 121 -23.58 -5.33 -7.67
CA PRO A 121 -22.78 -6.23 -6.84
C PRO A 121 -21.75 -7.06 -7.60
N LYS A 122 -22.08 -7.47 -8.85
CA LYS A 122 -21.16 -8.25 -9.69
C LYS A 122 -20.01 -7.43 -10.28
N SER A 123 -20.08 -6.10 -10.25
CA SER A 123 -19.00 -5.22 -10.70
C SER A 123 -17.96 -4.94 -9.61
N VAL A 124 -18.32 -5.16 -8.35
CA VAL A 124 -17.44 -4.86 -7.20
C VAL A 124 -16.18 -5.73 -7.24
N ARG A 125 -15.01 -5.12 -7.04
CA ARG A 125 -13.77 -5.85 -6.78
C ARG A 125 -13.77 -6.30 -5.32
N THR A 126 -14.26 -7.51 -5.12
CA THR A 126 -14.39 -8.12 -3.79
C THR A 126 -13.04 -8.42 -3.15
N GLU A 127 -11.96 -8.32 -3.92
CA GLU A 127 -10.58 -8.35 -3.50
C GLU A 127 -10.18 -7.12 -2.68
N THR A 128 -10.86 -5.98 -2.88
CA THR A 128 -10.50 -4.70 -2.24
C THR A 128 -10.54 -4.84 -0.72
N TRP A 129 -9.46 -4.42 -0.07
CA TRP A 129 -9.33 -4.40 1.38
C TRP A 129 -9.30 -2.98 1.94
N ALA A 130 -8.56 -2.08 1.29
CA ALA A 130 -8.54 -0.63 1.57
C ALA A 130 -8.48 0.13 0.26
N THR A 131 -9.08 1.30 0.16
CA THR A 131 -9.22 2.06 -1.09
C THR A 131 -8.91 3.55 -0.90
N GLY A 132 -8.89 4.31 -1.99
CA GLY A 132 -8.66 5.75 -1.93
C GLY A 132 -7.19 6.13 -1.69
N LEU A 133 -6.27 5.27 -2.08
CA LEU A 133 -4.83 5.51 -2.11
C LEU A 133 -4.42 6.01 -3.49
N ARG A 134 -3.38 6.85 -3.58
CA ARG A 134 -2.90 7.33 -4.87
C ARG A 134 -1.88 6.39 -5.50
N ASN A 135 -0.82 6.08 -4.78
CA ASN A 135 0.23 5.17 -5.20
C ASN A 135 0.96 4.63 -3.97
N ALA A 136 0.28 3.72 -3.26
CA ALA A 136 0.82 3.01 -2.12
C ALA A 136 2.03 2.18 -2.56
N TRP A 137 3.23 2.79 -2.49
CA TRP A 137 4.44 2.24 -3.10
C TRP A 137 4.97 1.04 -2.33
N ARG A 138 5.19 1.20 -1.01
CA ARG A 138 5.55 0.09 -0.12
C ARG A 138 4.65 0.08 1.10
N PHE A 139 4.25 -1.11 1.49
CA PHE A 139 3.57 -1.33 2.76
C PHE A 139 4.24 -2.46 3.54
N SER A 140 3.97 -2.55 4.82
CA SER A 140 4.50 -3.61 5.66
C SER A 140 3.58 -3.88 6.84
N PHE A 141 3.57 -5.12 7.30
CA PHE A 141 2.93 -5.48 8.56
C PHE A 141 3.94 -5.41 9.70
N ASP A 142 3.56 -4.73 10.77
CA ASP A 142 4.32 -4.81 12.01
C ASP A 142 4.24 -6.22 12.59
N PRO A 143 5.36 -6.93 12.74
CA PRO A 143 5.33 -8.33 13.16
C PRO A 143 4.82 -8.54 14.60
N LYS A 144 4.76 -7.48 15.42
CA LYS A 144 4.30 -7.55 16.81
C LYS A 144 2.81 -7.26 16.95
N THR A 145 2.29 -6.27 16.22
CA THR A 145 0.90 -5.81 16.38
C THR A 145 -0.02 -6.26 15.24
N GLY A 146 0.56 -6.62 14.10
CA GLY A 146 -0.18 -6.90 12.86
C GLY A 146 -0.66 -5.64 12.15
N ALA A 147 -0.37 -4.45 12.63
CA ALA A 147 -0.74 -3.20 11.98
C ALA A 147 -0.07 -3.09 10.60
N CYS A 148 -0.84 -2.70 9.60
CA CYS A 148 -0.38 -2.52 8.23
C CYS A 148 -0.05 -1.04 7.99
N PHE A 149 1.22 -0.74 7.79
CA PHE A 149 1.69 0.61 7.48
C PHE A 149 1.96 0.75 6.00
N THR A 150 1.65 1.90 5.41
CA THR A 150 2.01 2.23 4.02
C THR A 150 2.54 3.64 3.89
N GLY A 151 3.39 3.87 2.87
CA GLY A 151 3.67 5.19 2.35
C GLY A 151 2.87 5.39 1.06
N ASP A 152 1.99 6.36 1.03
CA ASP A 152 1.24 6.73 -0.16
C ASP A 152 1.83 8.00 -0.79
N VAL A 153 2.25 7.87 -2.06
CA VAL A 153 2.93 8.96 -2.77
C VAL A 153 1.93 10.01 -3.19
N GLY A 154 2.07 11.20 -2.63
CA GLY A 154 1.19 12.33 -2.91
C GLY A 154 1.38 12.95 -4.30
N GLN A 155 0.49 13.86 -4.67
CA GLN A 155 0.50 14.48 -6.00
C GLN A 155 1.52 15.61 -6.09
N ASN A 156 1.34 16.69 -5.30
CA ASN A 156 2.13 17.90 -5.44
C ASN A 156 2.59 18.53 -4.12
N LEU A 157 1.82 18.40 -3.05
CA LEU A 157 2.00 19.19 -1.83
C LEU A 157 2.49 18.37 -0.66
N TYR A 158 1.97 17.15 -0.51
CA TYR A 158 2.21 16.32 0.67
C TYR A 158 2.57 14.90 0.27
N GLU A 159 3.31 14.26 1.14
CA GLU A 159 3.53 12.82 1.23
C GLU A 159 2.92 12.33 2.53
N GLU A 160 2.44 11.09 2.57
CA GLU A 160 1.75 10.58 3.75
C GLU A 160 2.14 9.16 4.14
N ILE A 161 1.96 8.89 5.43
CA ILE A 161 2.04 7.56 6.03
C ILE A 161 0.71 7.23 6.65
N ASP A 162 0.20 6.05 6.34
CA ASP A 162 -1.07 5.53 6.84
C ASP A 162 -0.90 4.24 7.62
N ILE A 163 -1.82 3.99 8.55
CA ILE A 163 -2.14 2.65 9.03
C ILE A 163 -3.38 2.18 8.32
N LEU A 164 -3.23 1.17 7.48
CA LEU A 164 -4.33 0.61 6.70
C LEU A 164 -5.23 -0.25 7.57
N VAL A 165 -6.54 -0.05 7.42
CA VAL A 165 -7.58 -0.82 8.12
C VAL A 165 -8.55 -1.43 7.12
N SER A 166 -9.16 -2.55 7.50
CA SER A 166 -10.17 -3.22 6.68
C SER A 166 -11.35 -2.29 6.37
N GLY A 167 -11.66 -2.09 5.10
CA GLY A 167 -12.71 -1.18 4.65
C GLY A 167 -12.34 0.30 4.69
N GLY A 168 -11.09 0.64 5.03
CA GLY A 168 -10.63 2.03 5.06
C GLY A 168 -10.66 2.68 3.67
N ASP A 169 -11.08 3.94 3.64
CA ASP A 169 -11.01 4.82 2.47
C ASP A 169 -10.15 6.02 2.82
N TYR A 170 -9.03 6.18 2.11
CA TYR A 170 -7.98 7.19 2.39
C TYR A 170 -8.17 8.50 1.60
N GLY A 171 -9.22 8.55 0.78
CA GLY A 171 -9.79 9.78 0.26
C GLY A 171 -9.20 10.28 -1.06
N TRP A 172 -8.14 9.70 -1.60
CA TRP A 172 -7.68 10.06 -2.93
C TRP A 172 -8.80 9.76 -3.95
N SER A 173 -9.17 10.65 -4.84
CA SER A 173 -8.55 11.92 -5.24
C SER A 173 -9.38 13.14 -4.79
N GLU A 174 -10.06 13.05 -3.66
CA GLU A 174 -10.74 14.20 -3.03
C GLU A 174 -9.84 14.90 -2.02
N VAL A 175 -8.88 14.17 -1.43
CA VAL A 175 -7.84 14.68 -0.55
C VAL A 175 -6.46 14.23 -1.00
N GLU A 176 -5.43 14.99 -0.66
CA GLU A 176 -3.99 14.68 -0.68
C GLU A 176 -3.50 14.82 0.76
N ALA A 177 -3.12 13.72 1.40
CA ALA A 177 -2.95 13.65 2.85
C ALA A 177 -4.22 14.15 3.59
N ASP A 178 -4.09 15.01 4.60
CA ASP A 178 -5.26 15.59 5.31
C ASP A 178 -5.74 16.91 4.70
N HIS A 179 -5.54 17.14 3.39
CA HIS A 179 -5.84 18.36 2.69
C HIS A 179 -6.74 18.13 1.47
N ILE A 180 -7.69 19.03 1.23
CA ILE A 180 -8.53 18.94 0.04
C ILE A 180 -7.67 19.04 -1.21
N PHE A 181 -7.80 18.07 -2.09
CA PHE A 181 -7.15 18.10 -3.38
C PHE A 181 -8.01 18.81 -4.43
N ASN A 182 -7.43 19.79 -5.13
CA ASN A 182 -8.10 20.51 -6.21
C ASN A 182 -7.79 19.85 -7.56
N LYS A 183 -8.66 18.98 -8.03
CA LYS A 183 -8.50 18.32 -9.34
C LYS A 183 -8.41 19.27 -10.53
N LYS A 184 -9.00 20.47 -10.43
CA LYS A 184 -8.99 21.47 -11.52
C LYS A 184 -7.68 22.25 -11.59
N ASP A 185 -6.97 22.32 -10.49
CA ASP A 185 -5.65 22.94 -10.39
C ASP A 185 -4.78 22.16 -9.41
N ALA A 186 -4.17 21.10 -9.92
CA ALA A 186 -3.28 20.24 -9.15
C ALA A 186 -2.03 20.97 -8.62
N SER A 187 -1.77 22.21 -9.09
CA SER A 187 -0.70 23.08 -8.59
C SER A 187 -1.18 24.06 -7.53
N ALA A 188 -2.49 24.13 -7.25
CA ALA A 188 -3.04 25.03 -6.26
C ALA A 188 -2.42 24.80 -4.89
N LYS A 189 -1.92 25.88 -4.30
CA LYS A 189 -1.38 25.86 -2.95
C LYS A 189 -2.53 25.64 -1.96
N GLN A 190 -2.38 24.65 -1.11
CA GLN A 190 -3.19 24.32 0.06
C GLN A 190 -4.70 24.55 -0.06
N GLY A 191 -5.44 23.47 -0.09
CA GLY A 191 -6.86 23.48 0.26
C GLY A 191 -7.07 23.89 1.71
N PRO A 192 -8.27 24.37 2.07
CA PRO A 192 -8.64 24.58 3.47
C PRO A 192 -8.54 23.25 4.24
N ALA A 193 -8.49 23.37 5.57
CA ALA A 193 -8.60 22.22 6.44
C ALA A 193 -9.79 21.34 6.00
N LYS A 194 -9.63 20.02 6.14
CA LYS A 194 -10.59 18.99 5.73
C LYS A 194 -12.02 19.37 6.10
N PRO A 195 -12.96 19.48 5.17
CA PRO A 195 -14.35 19.77 5.52
C PRO A 195 -14.95 18.61 6.29
N ALA A 196 -15.95 18.86 7.11
CA ALA A 196 -16.64 17.84 7.90
C ALA A 196 -17.14 16.66 7.06
N ALA A 197 -17.51 16.86 5.80
CA ALA A 197 -17.88 15.80 4.86
C ALA A 197 -16.71 14.88 4.48
N ALA A 198 -15.48 15.35 4.54
CA ALA A 198 -14.29 14.53 4.32
C ALA A 198 -13.89 13.73 5.58
N SER A 199 -14.56 13.94 6.73
CA SER A 199 -14.37 13.13 7.94
C SER A 199 -14.72 11.64 7.76
N ALA A 200 -15.33 11.27 6.61
CA ALA A 200 -15.55 9.87 6.22
C ALA A 200 -14.27 9.15 5.80
N TYR A 201 -13.21 9.89 5.48
CA TYR A 201 -11.92 9.30 5.09
C TYR A 201 -11.02 9.07 6.30
N VAL A 202 -10.22 8.01 6.22
CA VAL A 202 -9.17 7.76 7.21
C VAL A 202 -8.07 8.79 6.99
N ALA A 203 -7.73 9.54 8.05
CA ALA A 203 -6.65 10.51 7.98
C ALA A 203 -5.29 9.81 8.11
N PRO A 204 -4.22 10.34 7.48
CA PRO A 204 -2.87 9.84 7.66
C PRO A 204 -2.42 9.99 9.12
N ILE A 205 -1.53 9.09 9.55
CA ILE A 205 -0.89 9.20 10.86
C ILE A 205 0.26 10.20 10.86
N TYR A 206 0.84 10.45 9.70
CA TYR A 206 1.92 11.40 9.51
C TYR A 206 1.93 11.92 8.08
N GLU A 207 2.16 13.22 7.90
CA GLU A 207 2.33 13.85 6.61
C GLU A 207 3.52 14.80 6.62
N TYR A 208 4.07 15.09 5.45
CA TYR A 208 5.12 16.08 5.29
C TYR A 208 5.06 16.75 3.92
N ASP A 209 5.48 18.02 3.91
CA ASP A 209 5.46 18.85 2.71
C ASP A 209 6.72 18.66 1.83
N ARG A 210 6.70 19.29 0.66
CA ARG A 210 7.79 19.25 -0.34
C ARG A 210 9.13 19.81 0.14
N LYS A 211 9.21 20.47 1.31
CA LYS A 211 10.49 20.89 1.90
C LYS A 211 11.23 19.69 2.52
N LEU A 212 10.49 18.70 2.96
CA LEU A 212 11.05 17.50 3.57
C LEU A 212 11.26 16.35 2.58
N GLY A 213 10.42 16.22 1.56
CA GLY A 213 10.57 15.16 0.57
C GLY A 213 9.59 15.30 -0.59
N GLY A 214 9.56 14.33 -1.46
CA GLY A 214 8.76 14.42 -2.67
C GLY A 214 8.34 13.09 -3.28
N SER A 215 8.67 11.98 -2.63
CA SER A 215 8.21 10.66 -3.03
C SER A 215 8.48 9.67 -1.89
N VAL A 216 7.48 9.46 -1.05
CA VAL A 216 7.59 8.53 0.05
C VAL A 216 7.79 7.10 -0.46
N THR A 217 8.72 6.38 0.13
CA THR A 217 8.93 4.97 -0.20
C THR A 217 8.05 4.04 0.64
N GLY A 218 7.69 4.44 1.85
CA GLY A 218 7.21 3.54 2.91
C GLY A 218 8.37 2.96 3.71
N GLY A 219 8.10 1.99 4.57
CA GLY A 219 9.11 1.51 5.53
C GLY A 219 8.66 0.31 6.35
N VAL A 220 9.27 0.14 7.53
CA VAL A 220 9.00 -0.93 8.49
C VAL A 220 9.06 -0.45 9.93
N VAL A 221 8.35 -1.11 10.85
CA VAL A 221 8.48 -0.82 12.29
C VAL A 221 9.77 -1.43 12.82
N CYS A 222 10.67 -0.62 13.37
CA CYS A 222 11.93 -1.08 13.94
C CYS A 222 11.69 -1.91 15.22
N ARG A 223 12.04 -3.18 15.20
CA ARG A 223 11.93 -4.09 16.37
C ARG A 223 13.28 -4.47 16.95
N SER A 224 14.37 -3.91 16.42
CA SER A 224 15.72 -4.12 16.95
C SER A 224 15.92 -3.49 18.32
N GLU A 225 16.48 -4.25 19.25
CA GLU A 225 16.93 -3.74 20.55
C GLU A 225 18.27 -3.03 20.48
N ARG A 226 18.99 -3.19 19.37
CA ARG A 226 20.34 -2.64 19.17
C ARG A 226 20.36 -1.13 18.96
N ILE A 227 19.21 -0.53 18.59
CA ILE A 227 19.06 0.89 18.37
C ILE A 227 17.87 1.42 19.20
N PRO A 228 18.03 1.55 20.53
CA PRO A 228 16.93 1.93 21.43
C PRO A 228 16.22 3.24 21.05
N ALA A 229 16.94 4.19 20.45
CA ALA A 229 16.38 5.48 20.04
C ALA A 229 15.20 5.35 19.04
N ILE A 230 15.29 4.40 18.12
CA ILE A 230 14.26 4.16 17.09
C ILE A 230 13.48 2.86 17.30
N ARG A 231 13.70 2.14 18.39
CA ARG A 231 12.90 0.94 18.73
C ARG A 231 11.42 1.33 18.82
N ASP A 232 10.57 0.49 18.23
CA ASP A 232 9.13 0.69 18.09
C ASP A 232 8.70 1.90 17.21
N ALA A 233 9.65 2.57 16.55
CA ALA A 233 9.34 3.57 15.55
C ALA A 233 9.03 2.92 14.19
N TYR A 234 8.11 3.51 13.43
CA TYR A 234 8.03 3.27 12.02
C TYR A 234 9.15 4.04 11.32
N VAL A 235 10.04 3.30 10.66
CA VAL A 235 11.19 3.85 9.93
C VAL A 235 10.90 3.76 8.45
N PHE A 236 10.91 4.91 7.77
CA PHE A 236 10.58 4.97 6.35
C PHE A 236 11.53 5.90 5.59
N GLY A 237 11.49 5.83 4.27
CA GLY A 237 12.33 6.64 3.41
C GLY A 237 11.53 7.51 2.46
N ASP A 238 12.20 8.56 1.98
CA ASP A 238 11.75 9.35 0.84
C ASP A 238 12.76 9.19 -0.29
N TYR A 239 12.28 8.71 -1.43
CA TYR A 239 13.09 8.43 -2.61
C TYR A 239 13.74 9.69 -3.18
N ALA A 240 12.97 10.79 -3.26
CA ALA A 240 13.41 12.02 -3.94
C ALA A 240 14.43 12.80 -3.10
N SER A 241 14.20 12.94 -1.80
CA SER A 241 15.10 13.67 -0.90
C SER A 241 16.21 12.80 -0.30
N GLY A 242 16.04 11.49 -0.31
CA GLY A 242 16.92 10.52 0.33
C GLY A 242 16.85 10.54 1.86
N ARG A 243 15.88 11.22 2.47
CA ARG A 243 15.74 11.22 3.92
C ARG A 243 15.19 9.90 4.43
N LEU A 244 15.75 9.47 5.56
CA LEU A 244 15.16 8.42 6.39
C LEU A 244 14.54 9.09 7.61
N PHE A 245 13.30 8.71 7.88
CA PHE A 245 12.51 9.20 9.01
C PHE A 245 12.29 8.09 10.03
N ALA A 246 12.13 8.46 11.28
CA ALA A 246 11.58 7.59 12.31
C ALA A 246 10.44 8.33 13.00
N ILE A 247 9.24 7.75 12.96
CA ILE A 247 8.05 8.30 13.62
C ILE A 247 7.56 7.36 14.72
N LYS A 248 7.06 7.93 15.82
CA LYS A 248 6.47 7.21 16.94
C LYS A 248 5.16 7.84 17.35
N GLU A 249 4.26 7.01 17.80
CA GLU A 249 3.05 7.44 18.48
C GLU A 249 3.37 7.74 19.95
N LYS A 250 2.90 8.89 20.42
CA LYS A 250 2.89 9.26 21.82
C LYS A 250 1.62 10.05 22.12
N ASP A 251 0.87 9.59 23.11
CA ASP A 251 -0.37 10.26 23.56
C ASP A 251 -1.38 10.54 22.43
N GLY A 252 -1.54 9.58 21.51
CA GLY A 252 -2.42 9.67 20.35
C GLY A 252 -1.90 10.52 19.20
N LYS A 253 -0.64 10.98 19.26
CA LYS A 253 -0.01 11.77 18.21
C LYS A 253 1.23 11.10 17.66
N TRP A 254 1.32 11.05 16.34
CA TRP A 254 2.53 10.61 15.65
C TRP A 254 3.47 11.80 15.43
N THR A 255 4.69 11.63 15.86
CA THR A 255 5.75 12.63 15.69
C THR A 255 7.03 11.95 15.26
N GLY A 256 7.89 12.65 14.55
CA GLY A 256 9.12 12.05 14.09
C GLY A 256 10.18 13.03 13.65
N GLU A 257 11.32 12.46 13.31
CA GLU A 257 12.51 13.18 12.90
C GLU A 257 13.21 12.50 11.75
N VAL A 258 14.04 13.26 11.04
CA VAL A 258 14.98 12.73 10.05
C VAL A 258 16.19 12.15 10.78
N ILE A 259 16.38 10.84 10.67
CA ILE A 259 17.46 10.12 11.39
C ILE A 259 18.70 9.88 10.53
N ALA A 260 18.56 9.91 9.21
CA ALA A 260 19.67 9.70 8.28
C ALA A 260 19.31 10.24 6.88
N LYS A 261 20.28 10.16 5.97
CA LYS A 261 20.08 10.47 4.55
C LYS A 261 20.84 9.48 3.68
N ASP A 262 20.13 8.94 2.68
CA ASP A 262 20.70 8.11 1.62
C ASP A 262 19.82 8.23 0.37
N MET A 263 20.43 8.26 -0.80
CA MET A 263 19.71 8.55 -2.04
C MET A 263 19.01 7.32 -2.62
N THR A 264 17.91 7.53 -3.32
CA THR A 264 17.18 6.52 -4.10
C THR A 264 16.72 5.31 -3.31
N ILE A 265 16.26 5.53 -2.08
CA ILE A 265 15.71 4.49 -1.20
C ILE A 265 14.48 3.89 -1.87
N ALA A 266 14.47 2.57 -2.10
CA ALA A 266 13.46 1.89 -2.91
C ALA A 266 12.64 0.85 -2.14
N GLY A 267 13.08 0.41 -0.97
CA GLY A 267 12.36 -0.58 -0.17
C GLY A 267 13.05 -0.88 1.15
N PHE A 268 12.30 -1.52 2.04
CA PHE A 268 12.71 -1.84 3.40
C PHE A 268 12.44 -3.31 3.74
N GLY A 269 13.10 -3.77 4.77
CA GLY A 269 12.90 -5.09 5.36
C GLY A 269 13.58 -5.20 6.73
N HIS A 270 13.45 -6.38 7.33
CA HIS A 270 14.09 -6.68 8.60
C HIS A 270 15.18 -7.74 8.42
N ASP A 271 16.24 -7.61 9.20
CA ASP A 271 17.14 -8.72 9.46
C ASP A 271 16.36 -9.76 10.30
N PRO A 272 16.17 -11.00 9.79
CA PRO A 272 15.35 -11.99 10.49
C PRO A 272 15.96 -12.48 11.80
N VAL A 273 17.24 -12.20 12.04
CA VAL A 273 17.95 -12.67 13.25
C VAL A 273 17.77 -11.71 14.42
N ASN A 274 17.82 -10.39 14.15
CA ASN A 274 17.89 -9.39 15.22
C ASN A 274 16.89 -8.21 15.04
N GLY A 275 16.06 -8.25 13.99
CA GLY A 275 15.05 -7.22 13.72
C GLY A 275 15.63 -5.86 13.29
N ASP A 276 16.91 -5.80 12.92
CA ASP A 276 17.51 -4.57 12.42
C ASP A 276 16.80 -4.13 11.12
N VAL A 277 16.62 -2.84 10.97
CA VAL A 277 16.05 -2.27 9.75
C VAL A 277 17.08 -2.35 8.63
N LEU A 278 16.68 -2.98 7.55
CA LEU A 278 17.41 -3.03 6.29
C LEU A 278 16.69 -2.16 5.26
N PHE A 279 17.44 -1.58 4.34
CA PHE A 279 16.86 -0.89 3.19
C PHE A 279 17.73 -1.09 1.94
N VAL A 280 17.08 -0.97 0.80
CA VAL A 280 17.73 -1.06 -0.50
C VAL A 280 17.62 0.25 -1.26
N THR A 281 18.61 0.51 -2.10
CA THR A 281 18.64 1.67 -3.00
C THR A 281 18.62 1.22 -4.46
N LEU A 282 18.10 2.05 -5.37
CA LEU A 282 18.17 1.74 -6.81
C LEU A 282 19.59 1.70 -7.36
N SER A 283 20.57 2.20 -6.62
CA SER A 283 21.99 2.02 -6.96
C SER A 283 22.53 0.60 -6.68
N GLY A 284 21.66 -0.32 -6.26
CA GLY A 284 22.00 -1.74 -6.04
C GLY A 284 22.65 -2.03 -4.69
N GLN A 285 22.45 -1.18 -3.69
CA GLN A 285 23.04 -1.38 -2.36
C GLN A 285 21.98 -1.88 -1.37
N LEU A 286 22.36 -2.88 -0.57
CA LEU A 286 21.63 -3.29 0.64
C LEU A 286 22.36 -2.70 1.86
N LYS A 287 21.63 -1.96 2.68
CA LYS A 287 22.17 -1.25 3.85
C LYS A 287 21.39 -1.60 5.12
N ARG A 288 22.05 -1.41 6.25
CA ARG A 288 21.51 -1.67 7.59
C ARG A 288 21.60 -0.41 8.43
N LEU A 289 20.55 -0.08 9.17
CA LEU A 289 20.66 0.87 10.27
C LEU A 289 21.40 0.22 11.44
N ALA A 290 22.38 0.92 11.98
CA ALA A 290 23.21 0.45 13.07
C ALA A 290 23.42 1.57 14.11
N PRO A 291 23.68 1.21 15.38
CA PRO A 291 24.03 2.21 16.39
C PRO A 291 25.26 3.01 15.95
N LYS A 292 25.26 4.30 16.26
CA LYS A 292 26.46 5.12 16.09
C LYS A 292 27.53 4.60 17.05
N LYS A 293 28.71 4.35 16.52
CA LYS A 293 29.90 3.98 17.34
C LYS A 293 30.36 5.18 18.15
#